data_ef1359be338273872e970452fe574c30
#
_entry.id   ef1359be338273872e970452fe574c30
#
_cell.length_a   1.000
_cell.length_b   1.000
_cell.length_c   1.000
_cell.angle_alpha   90.00
_cell.angle_beta   90.00
_cell.angle_gamma   90.00
#
_symmetry.space_group_name_H-M   'P 1'
#
loop_
_entity.id
_entity.type
_entity.pdbx_description
1 polymer ?
#
loop_
_entity_poly.entity_id
_entity_poly.type
_entity_poly.pdbx_seq_one_letter_code
_entity_poly.pdbx_strand_id
1 'polypeptide(L)'
;MFLNKRKAIFLISVPVLIFILTINQAKSQIIKIVDGDTIHLNGEKIRFTGIDTPELKQTCLKDGIKDPCGVTAKQILIDKIANNNVECTSEGKDQYKRTLAECFVNNESLSSYLVRNGYAFAYRRYSKKFIPDEDYARINKIGMWSMDFDYPWDYRKSKKN
;
A
#
# COMPACT_ATOMS: atom_id res chain seq x y z
N MET A 1 79.17 -42.12 16.61
CA MET A 1 78.17 -41.38 17.43
C MET A 1 77.36 -40.44 16.50
N PHE A 2 76.29 -40.97 15.99
CA PHE A 2 75.47 -40.24 15.02
C PHE A 2 74.17 -39.75 15.68
N LEU A 3 74.02 -38.44 15.90
CA LEU A 3 72.76 -37.82 16.38
C LEU A 3 71.77 -37.66 15.20
N ASN A 4 70.68 -38.39 15.31
CA ASN A 4 69.57 -38.33 14.40
C ASN A 4 68.63 -37.19 14.80
N LYS A 5 68.61 -36.05 14.05
CA LYS A 5 67.70 -34.94 14.27
C LYS A 5 66.37 -35.25 13.57
N ARG A 6 65.37 -35.67 14.37
CA ARG A 6 63.95 -35.74 13.86
C ARG A 6 63.38 -34.34 13.78
N LYS A 7 63.04 -33.91 12.53
CA LYS A 7 62.31 -32.70 12.29
C LYS A 7 60.83 -32.97 12.59
N ALA A 8 60.27 -32.30 13.57
CA ALA A 8 58.82 -32.28 13.84
C ALA A 8 58.16 -31.33 12.84
N ILE A 9 57.29 -31.90 11.99
CA ILE A 9 56.44 -31.12 11.10
C ILE A 9 55.16 -30.71 11.89
N PHE A 10 55.07 -29.43 12.24
CA PHE A 10 53.84 -28.85 12.82
C PHE A 10 52.83 -28.63 11.70
N LEU A 11 51.81 -29.48 11.62
CA LEU A 11 50.63 -29.26 10.78
C LEU A 11 49.75 -28.23 11.46
N ILE A 12 49.78 -26.99 10.95
CA ILE A 12 48.83 -25.94 11.34
C ILE A 12 47.52 -26.22 10.63
N SER A 13 46.53 -26.76 11.32
CA SER A 13 45.18 -26.90 10.83
C SER A 13 44.49 -25.53 10.88
N VAL A 14 44.26 -24.92 9.72
CA VAL A 14 43.45 -23.71 9.60
C VAL A 14 41.99 -24.13 9.65
N PRO A 15 41.18 -23.67 10.63
CA PRO A 15 39.76 -23.94 10.63
C PRO A 15 39.13 -23.13 9.49
N VAL A 16 38.57 -23.82 8.47
CA VAL A 16 37.74 -23.20 7.43
C VAL A 16 36.42 -22.82 8.09
N LEU A 17 36.29 -21.55 8.43
CA LEU A 17 35.04 -20.97 8.93
C LEU A 17 34.06 -20.86 7.74
N ILE A 18 33.20 -21.87 7.58
CA ILE A 18 32.13 -21.85 6.57
C ILE A 18 31.06 -20.84 7.04
N PHE A 19 31.12 -19.63 6.51
CA PHE A 19 30.06 -18.61 6.68
C PHE A 19 28.88 -19.04 5.84
N ILE A 20 27.92 -19.74 6.47
CA ILE A 20 26.63 -20.06 5.81
C ILE A 20 25.85 -18.75 5.69
N LEU A 21 25.93 -18.10 4.52
CA LEU A 21 25.03 -17.03 4.13
C LEU A 21 23.63 -17.63 3.98
N THR A 22 22.80 -17.51 4.99
CA THR A 22 21.37 -17.77 4.87
C THR A 22 20.78 -16.68 3.99
N ILE A 23 20.62 -16.99 2.70
CA ILE A 23 19.86 -16.14 1.78
C ILE A 23 18.40 -16.25 2.23
N ASN A 24 17.93 -15.25 2.96
CA ASN A 24 16.51 -15.08 3.29
C ASN A 24 15.82 -14.73 1.96
N GLN A 25 15.29 -15.73 1.26
CA GLN A 25 14.46 -15.48 0.09
C GLN A 25 13.18 -14.80 0.58
N ALA A 26 13.12 -13.48 0.45
CA ALA A 26 11.90 -12.73 0.65
C ALA A 26 10.83 -13.30 -0.31
N LYS A 27 9.81 -13.95 0.25
CA LYS A 27 8.71 -14.50 -0.53
C LYS A 27 8.02 -13.33 -1.23
N SER A 28 8.00 -13.35 -2.57
CA SER A 28 7.30 -12.33 -3.36
C SER A 28 5.83 -12.28 -2.96
N GLN A 29 5.33 -11.08 -2.66
CA GLN A 29 3.91 -10.88 -2.37
C GLN A 29 3.09 -10.94 -3.64
N ILE A 30 1.90 -11.56 -3.56
CA ILE A 30 0.91 -11.54 -4.63
C ILE A 30 -0.09 -10.44 -4.31
N ILE A 31 -0.04 -9.34 -5.06
CA ILE A 31 -0.89 -8.18 -4.86
C ILE A 31 -1.80 -8.01 -6.08
N LYS A 32 -3.12 -7.96 -5.86
CA LYS A 32 -4.12 -7.60 -6.87
C LYS A 32 -4.87 -6.38 -6.38
N ILE A 33 -4.75 -5.25 -7.08
CA ILE A 33 -5.48 -4.03 -6.77
C ILE A 33 -6.86 -4.10 -7.41
N VAL A 34 -7.90 -4.01 -6.59
CA VAL A 34 -9.31 -4.10 -7.01
C VAL A 34 -9.80 -2.72 -7.45
N ASP A 35 -9.68 -1.73 -6.56
CA ASP A 35 -10.04 -0.33 -6.75
C ASP A 35 -9.08 0.58 -5.96
N GLY A 36 -9.43 1.85 -5.73
CA GLY A 36 -8.55 2.80 -5.07
C GLY A 36 -8.29 2.52 -3.58
N ASP A 37 -9.10 1.72 -2.90
CA ASP A 37 -8.97 1.44 -1.46
C ASP A 37 -9.15 -0.03 -1.09
N THR A 38 -9.17 -0.92 -2.06
CA THR A 38 -9.32 -2.36 -1.85
C THR A 38 -8.25 -3.13 -2.64
N ILE A 39 -7.51 -3.98 -1.94
CA ILE A 39 -6.52 -4.88 -2.54
C ILE A 39 -6.77 -6.33 -2.10
N HIS A 40 -6.24 -7.28 -2.87
CA HIS A 40 -6.00 -8.64 -2.38
C HIS A 40 -4.50 -8.80 -2.17
N LEU A 41 -4.10 -9.10 -0.95
CA LEU A 41 -2.72 -9.35 -0.57
C LEU A 41 -2.57 -10.82 -0.17
N ASN A 42 -1.81 -11.59 -0.96
CA ASN A 42 -1.65 -13.04 -0.76
C ASN A 42 -2.98 -13.81 -0.64
N GLY A 43 -4.00 -13.35 -1.38
CA GLY A 43 -5.34 -13.94 -1.38
C GLY A 43 -6.30 -13.35 -0.34
N GLU A 44 -5.84 -12.61 0.65
CA GLU A 44 -6.68 -11.92 1.61
C GLU A 44 -7.25 -10.63 1.02
N LYS A 45 -8.58 -10.41 1.20
CA LYS A 45 -9.24 -9.17 0.78
C LYS A 45 -9.08 -8.11 1.85
N ILE A 46 -8.43 -7.01 1.52
CA ILE A 46 -8.13 -5.90 2.43
C ILE A 46 -8.81 -4.64 1.91
N ARG A 47 -9.55 -3.97 2.80
CA ARG A 47 -10.10 -2.63 2.60
C ARG A 47 -9.34 -1.64 3.48
N PHE A 48 -8.84 -0.56 2.89
CA PHE A 48 -8.13 0.47 3.63
C PHE A 48 -9.09 1.20 4.58
N THR A 49 -8.67 1.34 5.84
CA THR A 49 -9.48 1.98 6.88
C THR A 49 -9.48 3.49 6.76
N GLY A 50 -10.58 4.10 7.23
CA GLY A 50 -10.69 5.54 7.44
C GLY A 50 -10.76 6.40 6.18
N ILE A 51 -10.77 5.80 5.00
CA ILE A 51 -10.91 6.50 3.71
C ILE A 51 -12.01 5.91 2.85
N ASP A 52 -12.42 6.69 1.85
CA ASP A 52 -13.34 6.26 0.80
C ASP A 52 -12.85 6.83 -0.55
N THR A 53 -12.76 5.99 -1.58
CA THR A 53 -12.27 6.38 -2.90
C THR A 53 -13.41 6.38 -3.91
N PRO A 54 -13.28 7.11 -5.02
CA PRO A 54 -14.25 7.04 -6.12
C PRO A 54 -14.43 5.61 -6.59
N GLU A 55 -15.67 5.26 -6.89
CA GLU A 55 -16.01 3.96 -7.49
C GLU A 55 -15.34 3.82 -8.87
N LEU A 56 -14.94 2.62 -9.28
CA LEU A 56 -14.26 2.41 -10.58
C LEU A 56 -15.00 3.00 -11.77
N LYS A 57 -16.33 3.03 -11.73
CA LYS A 57 -17.16 3.61 -12.80
C LYS A 57 -17.52 5.07 -12.57
N GLN A 58 -17.02 5.67 -11.50
CA GLN A 58 -17.27 7.07 -11.20
C GLN A 58 -16.46 7.96 -12.13
N THR A 59 -17.12 8.99 -12.67
CA THR A 59 -16.51 10.04 -13.46
C THR A 59 -16.66 11.37 -12.76
N CYS A 60 -15.66 12.23 -12.90
CA CYS A 60 -15.64 13.62 -12.45
C CYS A 60 -15.62 14.54 -13.66
N LEU A 61 -15.78 15.83 -13.47
CA LEU A 61 -15.66 16.82 -14.56
C LEU A 61 -14.45 17.72 -14.29
N LYS A 62 -13.49 17.71 -15.19
CA LYS A 62 -12.38 18.64 -15.18
C LYS A 62 -12.55 19.61 -16.34
N ASP A 63 -12.77 20.88 -16.02
CA ASP A 63 -13.04 21.92 -17.03
C ASP A 63 -14.20 21.53 -17.98
N GLY A 64 -15.24 20.88 -17.44
CA GLY A 64 -16.40 20.39 -18.20
C GLY A 64 -16.14 19.08 -18.98
N ILE A 65 -14.94 18.53 -18.95
CA ILE A 65 -14.57 17.28 -19.63
C ILE A 65 -14.65 16.12 -18.64
N LYS A 66 -15.23 15.00 -19.06
CA LYS A 66 -15.31 13.80 -18.22
C LYS A 66 -13.93 13.21 -17.98
N ASP A 67 -13.59 13.01 -16.69
CA ASP A 67 -12.39 12.35 -16.20
C ASP A 67 -12.79 11.05 -15.48
N PRO A 68 -12.15 9.90 -15.76
CA PRO A 68 -12.46 8.63 -15.10
C PRO A 68 -11.81 8.56 -13.70
N CYS A 69 -12.18 9.45 -12.79
CA CYS A 69 -11.55 9.65 -11.49
C CYS A 69 -11.46 8.37 -10.62
N GLY A 70 -12.41 7.43 -10.77
CA GLY A 70 -12.32 6.13 -10.09
C GLY A 70 -11.20 5.24 -10.64
N VAL A 71 -11.00 5.24 -11.96
CA VAL A 71 -9.87 4.53 -12.59
C VAL A 71 -8.55 5.19 -12.22
N THR A 72 -8.52 6.52 -12.20
CA THR A 72 -7.34 7.31 -11.83
C THR A 72 -6.93 7.04 -10.38
N ALA A 73 -7.88 6.99 -9.43
CA ALA A 73 -7.61 6.62 -8.04
C ALA A 73 -6.94 5.24 -7.93
N LYS A 74 -7.45 4.25 -8.67
CA LYS A 74 -6.85 2.92 -8.74
C LYS A 74 -5.45 2.96 -9.34
N GLN A 75 -5.23 3.72 -10.42
CA GLN A 75 -3.91 3.82 -11.08
C GLN A 75 -2.87 4.43 -10.14
N ILE A 76 -3.23 5.47 -9.40
CA ILE A 76 -2.35 6.10 -8.39
C ILE A 76 -1.93 5.10 -7.32
N LEU A 77 -2.84 4.23 -6.89
CA LEU A 77 -2.48 3.15 -5.95
C LEU A 77 -1.55 2.11 -6.59
N ILE A 78 -1.78 1.75 -7.86
CA ILE A 78 -0.90 0.84 -8.62
C ILE A 78 0.51 1.43 -8.69
N ASP A 79 0.62 2.70 -9.08
CA ASP A 79 1.90 3.38 -9.24
C ASP A 79 2.64 3.54 -7.90
N LYS A 80 1.89 3.79 -6.81
CA LYS A 80 2.45 3.88 -5.46
C LYS A 80 3.00 2.55 -4.96
N ILE A 81 2.26 1.48 -5.16
CA ILE A 81 2.71 0.14 -4.75
C ILE A 81 3.83 -0.34 -5.67
N ALA A 82 3.68 -0.22 -6.98
CA ALA A 82 4.63 -0.69 -7.99
C ALA A 82 5.19 -2.10 -7.64
N ASN A 83 6.51 -2.20 -7.47
CA ASN A 83 7.20 -3.45 -7.12
C ASN A 83 7.57 -3.53 -5.62
N ASN A 84 6.99 -2.67 -4.79
CA ASN A 84 7.28 -2.65 -3.36
C ASN A 84 6.40 -3.63 -2.59
N ASN A 85 6.90 -4.09 -1.45
CA ASN A 85 6.10 -4.85 -0.50
C ASN A 85 5.08 -3.93 0.20
N VAL A 86 3.91 -4.50 0.46
CA VAL A 86 2.83 -3.85 1.22
C VAL A 86 2.75 -4.50 2.59
N GLU A 87 2.81 -3.69 3.64
CA GLU A 87 2.63 -4.11 5.02
C GLU A 87 1.32 -3.55 5.54
N CYS A 88 0.47 -4.40 6.13
CA CYS A 88 -0.85 -3.99 6.61
C CYS A 88 -1.02 -4.32 8.09
N THR A 89 -1.52 -3.36 8.87
CA THR A 89 -1.95 -3.55 10.25
C THR A 89 -3.46 -3.68 10.29
N SER A 90 -3.96 -4.86 10.67
CA SER A 90 -5.39 -5.16 10.72
C SER A 90 -6.06 -4.43 11.89
N GLU A 91 -7.24 -3.85 11.62
CA GLU A 91 -8.12 -3.20 12.60
C GLU A 91 -9.45 -3.97 12.79
N GLY A 92 -9.60 -5.13 12.14
CA GLY A 92 -10.80 -5.96 12.24
C GLY A 92 -11.35 -6.39 10.89
N LYS A 93 -12.64 -6.72 10.84
CA LYS A 93 -13.33 -7.12 9.58
C LYS A 93 -14.63 -6.35 9.40
N ASP A 94 -14.98 -6.09 8.16
CA ASP A 94 -16.28 -5.51 7.83
C ASP A 94 -17.38 -6.59 7.67
N GLN A 95 -18.61 -6.14 7.44
CA GLN A 95 -19.77 -7.01 7.21
C GLN A 95 -19.64 -7.91 5.96
N TYR A 96 -18.75 -7.58 5.03
CA TYR A 96 -18.47 -8.37 3.82
C TYR A 96 -17.25 -9.29 4.00
N LYS A 97 -16.76 -9.45 5.24
CA LYS A 97 -15.62 -10.28 5.64
C LYS A 97 -14.28 -9.82 5.04
N ARG A 98 -14.19 -8.55 4.56
CA ARG A 98 -12.91 -7.96 4.19
C ARG A 98 -12.15 -7.57 5.45
N THR A 99 -10.84 -7.78 5.47
CA THR A 99 -9.99 -7.25 6.54
C THR A 99 -9.90 -5.74 6.40
N LEU A 100 -10.30 -5.03 7.44
CA LEU A 100 -10.07 -3.60 7.57
C LEU A 100 -8.65 -3.38 8.05
N ALA A 101 -7.84 -2.60 7.32
CA ALA A 101 -6.45 -2.40 7.68
C ALA A 101 -5.92 -1.04 7.23
N GLU A 102 -4.94 -0.53 7.95
CA GLU A 102 -4.04 0.49 7.44
C GLU A 102 -2.84 -0.19 6.81
N CYS A 103 -2.57 0.15 5.54
CA CYS A 103 -1.49 -0.46 4.76
C CYS A 103 -0.42 0.57 4.39
N PHE A 104 0.82 0.10 4.29
CA PHE A 104 2.01 0.93 4.13
C PHE A 104 2.90 0.38 3.01
N VAL A 105 3.57 1.31 2.32
CA VAL A 105 4.69 1.05 1.41
C VAL A 105 5.84 1.96 1.82
N ASN A 106 7.01 1.38 2.09
CA ASN A 106 8.19 2.13 2.55
C ASN A 106 7.88 3.04 3.76
N ASN A 107 7.13 2.52 4.74
CA ASN A 107 6.67 3.23 5.94
C ASN A 107 5.70 4.40 5.68
N GLU A 108 5.23 4.62 4.46
CA GLU A 108 4.21 5.61 4.14
C GLU A 108 2.84 4.97 4.05
N SER A 109 1.85 5.54 4.77
CA SER A 109 0.46 5.07 4.75
C SER A 109 -0.16 5.27 3.36
N LEU A 110 -0.68 4.20 2.76
CA LEU A 110 -1.38 4.25 1.49
C LEU A 110 -2.67 5.08 1.59
N SER A 111 -3.36 5.03 2.73
CA SER A 111 -4.54 5.86 2.99
C SER A 111 -4.19 7.34 3.00
N SER A 112 -3.15 7.75 3.75
CA SER A 112 -2.66 9.13 3.80
C SER A 112 -2.20 9.60 2.41
N TYR A 113 -1.44 8.78 1.70
CA TYR A 113 -0.97 9.08 0.36
C TYR A 113 -2.11 9.37 -0.62
N LEU A 114 -3.14 8.51 -0.67
CA LEU A 114 -4.29 8.69 -1.55
C LEU A 114 -5.11 9.94 -1.22
N VAL A 115 -5.35 10.20 0.07
CA VAL A 115 -6.10 11.38 0.52
C VAL A 115 -5.33 12.66 0.21
N ARG A 116 -4.02 12.68 0.49
CA ARG A 116 -3.16 13.83 0.25
C ARG A 116 -2.98 14.16 -1.23
N ASN A 117 -3.07 13.15 -2.10
CA ASN A 117 -3.09 13.32 -3.56
C ASN A 117 -4.50 13.62 -4.12
N GLY A 118 -5.52 13.73 -3.27
CA GLY A 118 -6.87 14.13 -3.63
C GLY A 118 -7.68 13.08 -4.39
N TYR A 119 -7.34 11.78 -4.26
CA TYR A 119 -8.06 10.66 -4.87
C TYR A 119 -8.66 9.70 -3.85
N ALA A 120 -8.70 10.10 -2.58
CA ALA A 120 -9.50 9.52 -1.53
C ALA A 120 -10.01 10.63 -0.61
N PHE A 121 -11.07 10.33 0.13
CA PHE A 121 -11.70 11.24 1.09
C PHE A 121 -11.60 10.64 2.49
N ALA A 122 -11.35 11.48 3.49
CA ALA A 122 -11.39 11.07 4.89
C ALA A 122 -12.82 10.65 5.25
N TYR A 123 -13.02 9.37 5.54
CA TYR A 123 -14.35 8.85 5.85
C TYR A 123 -14.66 9.06 7.33
N ARG A 124 -15.06 10.28 7.67
CA ARG A 124 -15.22 10.84 9.02
C ARG A 124 -16.12 10.02 9.94
N ARG A 125 -17.01 9.20 9.38
CA ARG A 125 -17.88 8.28 10.14
C ARG A 125 -17.06 7.22 10.90
N TYR A 126 -15.91 6.82 10.33
CA TYR A 126 -15.09 5.75 10.89
C TYR A 126 -13.76 6.23 11.46
N SER A 127 -13.18 7.30 10.88
CA SER A 127 -11.90 7.84 11.36
C SER A 127 -11.77 9.32 11.07
N LYS A 128 -11.11 10.04 11.97
CA LYS A 128 -10.71 11.45 11.77
C LYS A 128 -9.24 11.58 11.38
N LYS A 129 -8.51 10.46 11.31
CA LYS A 129 -7.05 10.42 11.15
C LYS A 129 -6.57 11.18 9.91
N PHE A 130 -7.29 11.03 8.78
CA PHE A 130 -6.88 11.54 7.48
C PHE A 130 -7.49 12.92 7.13
N ILE A 131 -8.17 13.57 8.07
CA ILE A 131 -8.73 14.92 7.87
C ILE A 131 -7.63 15.95 7.53
N PRO A 132 -6.46 15.96 8.20
CA PRO A 132 -5.39 16.91 7.85
C PRO A 132 -4.85 16.73 6.42
N ASP A 133 -4.77 15.48 5.93
CA ASP A 133 -4.35 15.19 4.55
C ASP A 133 -5.41 15.64 3.53
N GLU A 134 -6.69 15.44 3.85
CA GLU A 134 -7.79 15.92 3.02
C GLU A 134 -7.84 17.45 2.97
N ASP A 135 -7.67 18.13 4.11
CA ASP A 135 -7.62 19.59 4.16
C ASP A 135 -6.46 20.13 3.34
N TYR A 136 -5.29 19.48 3.40
CA TYR A 136 -4.15 19.82 2.55
C TYR A 136 -4.49 19.71 1.06
N ALA A 137 -5.07 18.57 0.63
CA ALA A 137 -5.44 18.36 -0.76
C ALA A 137 -6.49 19.37 -1.24
N ARG A 138 -7.50 19.64 -0.40
CA ARG A 138 -8.60 20.57 -0.68
C ARG A 138 -8.10 22.02 -0.82
N ILE A 139 -7.29 22.49 0.11
CA ILE A 139 -6.75 23.87 0.09
C ILE A 139 -5.87 24.10 -1.14
N ASN A 140 -5.08 23.07 -1.51
CA ASN A 140 -4.16 23.15 -2.66
C ASN A 140 -4.80 22.72 -3.98
N LYS A 141 -6.10 22.39 -3.99
CA LYS A 141 -6.85 21.93 -5.18
C LYS A 141 -6.18 20.74 -5.89
N ILE A 142 -5.69 19.77 -5.12
CA ILE A 142 -4.98 18.59 -5.64
C ILE A 142 -5.99 17.52 -6.06
N GLY A 143 -5.73 16.86 -7.19
CA GLY A 143 -6.53 15.75 -7.69
C GLY A 143 -7.97 16.16 -7.92
N MET A 144 -8.94 15.40 -7.39
CA MET A 144 -10.36 15.67 -7.54
C MET A 144 -10.80 17.02 -6.96
N TRP A 145 -10.06 17.60 -6.01
CA TRP A 145 -10.36 18.92 -5.45
C TRP A 145 -10.23 20.08 -6.47
N SER A 146 -9.66 19.81 -7.66
CA SER A 146 -9.66 20.72 -8.81
C SER A 146 -10.76 20.44 -9.84
N MET A 147 -11.69 19.55 -9.53
CA MET A 147 -12.74 19.05 -10.44
C MET A 147 -14.12 19.22 -9.81
N ASP A 148 -15.17 19.09 -10.63
CA ASP A 148 -16.53 18.88 -10.13
C ASP A 148 -16.75 17.37 -9.93
N PHE A 149 -17.13 16.96 -8.73
CA PHE A 149 -17.30 15.55 -8.36
C PHE A 149 -18.41 15.35 -7.34
N ASP A 150 -18.99 14.14 -7.36
CA ASP A 150 -19.77 13.64 -6.24
C ASP A 150 -18.87 12.91 -5.25
N TYR A 151 -19.13 13.02 -3.96
CA TYR A 151 -18.46 12.14 -3.01
C TYR A 151 -18.81 10.67 -3.28
N PRO A 152 -17.89 9.70 -3.04
CA PRO A 152 -18.15 8.29 -3.35
C PRO A 152 -19.42 7.74 -2.71
N TRP A 153 -19.72 8.13 -1.48
CA TRP A 153 -20.96 7.72 -0.77
C TRP A 153 -22.21 8.32 -1.40
N ASP A 154 -22.18 9.54 -1.92
CA ASP A 154 -23.31 10.17 -2.63
C ASP A 154 -23.48 9.55 -4.01
N TYR A 155 -22.40 9.30 -4.73
CA TYR A 155 -22.44 8.57 -6.00
C TYR A 155 -23.06 7.18 -5.84
N ARG A 156 -22.67 6.39 -4.81
CA ARG A 156 -23.31 5.09 -4.55
C ARG A 156 -24.80 5.21 -4.23
N LYS A 157 -25.19 6.26 -3.52
CA LYS A 157 -26.60 6.51 -3.20
C LYS A 157 -27.42 6.84 -4.45
N SER A 158 -26.89 7.67 -5.37
CA SER A 158 -27.58 8.04 -6.61
C SER A 158 -27.77 6.83 -7.57
N LYS A 159 -26.90 5.80 -7.48
CA LYS A 159 -27.01 4.60 -8.33
C LYS A 159 -27.95 3.52 -7.78
N LYS A 160 -28.46 3.68 -6.55
CA LYS A 160 -29.43 2.74 -5.95
C LYS A 160 -30.89 3.13 -6.19
N ASN A 161 -31.11 4.35 -6.64
CA ASN A 161 -32.42 4.89 -7.04
C ASN A 161 -32.58 4.78 -8.57
#